data_4499087360016c2d4535428646f134eb
#
_entry.id   4499087360016c2d4535428646f134eb
#
_cell.length_a   1.000
_cell.length_b   1.000
_cell.length_c   1.000
_cell.angle_alpha   90.00
_cell.angle_beta   90.00
_cell.angle_gamma   90.00
#
_symmetry.space_group_name_H-M   'P 1'
#
loop_
_entity.id
_entity.type
_entity.pdbx_description
1 polymer ?
#
loop_
_entity_poly.entity_id
_entity_poly.type
_entity_poly.pdbx_seq_one_letter_code
_entity_poly.pdbx_strand_id
1 'polypeptide(L)'
;MNVYRTREILKTCSVFDLKLKVAFYARVSTESEDQQVSIHHQDEYYRNFIAQNKNWVFVGAYIDNGISGIRTEKRDEFQRMMADAKAGKIDMIVTKEITRFARNTLDSIKYTRELLMYGVCVWFQNDNINTIDEDSELRLTIMSGIAQDESRKLSNRIKFGHA
;
A
#
# COMPACT_ATOMS: atom_id res chain seq x y z
N MET A 1 13.16 -6.90 -7.81
CA MET A 1 12.55 -7.15 -9.14
C MET A 1 12.95 -6.03 -10.10
N ASN A 2 13.22 -6.37 -11.34
CA ASN A 2 13.49 -5.36 -12.38
C ASN A 2 12.15 -4.90 -13.00
N VAL A 3 11.74 -3.67 -12.71
CA VAL A 3 10.43 -3.15 -13.10
C VAL A 3 10.26 -3.09 -14.63
N TYR A 4 11.26 -2.58 -15.35
CA TYR A 4 11.17 -2.45 -16.81
C TYR A 4 11.04 -3.80 -17.50
N ARG A 5 11.86 -4.76 -17.11
CA ARG A 5 11.81 -6.12 -17.64
C ARG A 5 10.49 -6.80 -17.31
N THR A 6 10.00 -6.63 -16.09
CA THR A 6 8.73 -7.20 -15.66
C THR A 6 7.57 -6.62 -16.46
N ARG A 7 7.56 -5.31 -16.72
CA ARG A 7 6.54 -4.68 -17.56
C ARG A 7 6.52 -5.22 -18.98
N GLU A 8 7.68 -5.51 -19.55
CA GLU A 8 7.75 -6.15 -20.88
C GLU A 8 7.14 -7.54 -20.85
N ILE A 9 7.43 -8.33 -19.83
CA ILE A 9 6.87 -9.68 -19.66
C ILE A 9 5.34 -9.60 -19.51
N LEU A 10 4.82 -8.61 -18.77
CA LEU A 10 3.38 -8.43 -18.53
C LEU A 10 2.57 -8.06 -19.78
N LYS A 11 3.22 -7.71 -20.88
CA LYS A 11 2.52 -7.53 -22.16
C LYS A 11 1.95 -8.85 -22.70
N THR A 12 2.50 -9.99 -22.28
CA THR A 12 2.10 -11.31 -22.77
C THR A 12 1.57 -12.23 -21.67
N CYS A 13 1.61 -11.81 -20.41
CA CYS A 13 1.09 -12.60 -19.29
C CYS A 13 0.53 -11.70 -18.18
N SER A 14 0.02 -12.31 -17.12
CA SER A 14 -0.56 -11.62 -15.96
C SER A 14 0.44 -11.58 -14.81
N VAL A 15 0.22 -10.67 -13.85
CA VAL A 15 0.97 -10.62 -12.59
C VAL A 15 0.86 -11.95 -11.80
N PHE A 16 -0.23 -12.68 -12.00
CA PHE A 16 -0.44 -13.99 -11.38
C PHE A 16 0.48 -15.07 -11.94
N ASP A 17 1.04 -14.87 -13.12
CA ASP A 17 1.98 -15.81 -13.76
C ASP A 17 3.43 -15.60 -13.34
N LEU A 18 3.72 -14.50 -12.66
CA LEU A 18 5.07 -14.15 -12.24
C LEU A 18 5.42 -14.82 -10.91
N LYS A 19 6.67 -15.26 -10.80
CA LYS A 19 7.21 -15.75 -9.52
C LYS A 19 7.63 -14.56 -8.68
N LEU A 20 6.86 -14.26 -7.62
CA LEU A 20 7.05 -13.09 -6.78
C LEU A 20 7.09 -13.46 -5.31
N LYS A 21 7.90 -12.72 -4.57
CA LYS A 21 7.86 -12.69 -3.11
C LYS A 21 6.83 -11.65 -2.70
N VAL A 22 5.73 -12.10 -2.10
CA VAL A 22 4.56 -11.26 -1.83
C VAL A 22 4.33 -11.14 -0.33
N ALA A 23 4.19 -9.90 0.11
CA ALA A 23 3.79 -9.56 1.47
C ALA A 23 2.45 -8.80 1.44
N PHE A 24 1.83 -8.63 2.60
CA PHE A 24 0.70 -7.74 2.69
C PHE A 24 0.87 -6.72 3.83
N TYR A 25 0.20 -5.59 3.67
CA TYR A 25 0.09 -4.57 4.69
C TYR A 25 -1.37 -4.31 5.04
N ALA A 26 -1.67 -4.27 6.33
CA ALA A 26 -2.99 -3.94 6.83
C ALA A 26 -2.88 -2.97 8.00
N ARG A 27 -3.87 -2.09 8.12
CA ARG A 27 -3.97 -1.14 9.21
C ARG A 27 -5.36 -1.20 9.81
N VAL A 28 -5.44 -1.35 11.13
CA VAL A 28 -6.69 -1.47 11.88
C VAL A 28 -6.81 -0.30 12.84
N SER A 29 -7.97 0.35 12.91
CA SER A 29 -8.15 1.65 13.56
C SER A 29 -8.89 1.64 14.90
N THR A 30 -9.23 0.48 15.47
CA THR A 30 -10.05 0.40 16.69
C THR A 30 -9.43 -0.46 17.78
N GLU A 31 -9.70 -0.12 19.07
CA GLU A 31 -9.18 -0.84 20.24
C GLU A 31 -10.13 -1.88 20.82
N SER A 32 -11.26 -2.15 20.20
CA SER A 32 -12.29 -3.05 20.74
C SER A 32 -12.00 -4.53 20.42
N GLU A 33 -12.79 -5.43 21.00
CA GLU A 33 -12.78 -6.86 20.66
C GLU A 33 -13.03 -7.05 19.15
N ASP A 34 -13.83 -6.19 18.55
CA ASP A 34 -14.07 -6.14 17.10
C ASP A 34 -12.79 -5.91 16.31
N GLN A 35 -11.81 -5.22 16.88
CA GLN A 35 -10.50 -5.03 16.28
C GLN A 35 -9.71 -6.34 16.15
N GLN A 36 -9.73 -7.16 17.19
CA GLN A 36 -9.05 -8.46 17.18
C GLN A 36 -9.63 -9.36 16.09
N VAL A 37 -10.95 -9.37 15.95
CA VAL A 37 -11.66 -10.12 14.90
C VAL A 37 -11.31 -9.54 13.52
N SER A 38 -11.26 -8.22 13.38
CA SER A 38 -10.90 -7.56 12.11
C SER A 38 -9.47 -7.86 11.69
N ILE A 39 -8.51 -7.85 12.61
CA ILE A 39 -7.11 -8.22 12.35
C ILE A 39 -7.04 -9.66 11.86
N HIS A 40 -7.71 -10.57 12.57
CA HIS A 40 -7.71 -12.00 12.22
C HIS A 40 -8.29 -12.22 10.83
N HIS A 41 -9.42 -11.57 10.50
CA HIS A 41 -10.06 -11.68 9.19
C HIS A 41 -9.17 -11.14 8.06
N GLN A 42 -8.52 -10.01 8.28
CA GLN A 42 -7.63 -9.44 7.27
C GLN A 42 -6.37 -10.31 7.07
N ASP A 43 -5.79 -10.81 8.16
CA ASP A 43 -4.64 -11.70 8.09
C ASP A 43 -4.99 -12.97 7.31
N GLU A 44 -6.10 -13.62 7.65
CA GLU A 44 -6.57 -14.82 6.97
C GLU A 44 -6.88 -14.54 5.49
N TYR A 45 -7.57 -13.44 5.19
CA TYR A 45 -7.91 -13.07 3.84
C TYR A 45 -6.67 -12.91 2.95
N TYR A 46 -5.69 -12.13 3.40
CA TYR A 46 -4.49 -11.86 2.60
C TYR A 46 -3.61 -13.10 2.47
N ARG A 47 -3.45 -13.89 3.53
CA ARG A 47 -2.69 -15.13 3.47
C ARG A 47 -3.33 -16.10 2.47
N ASN A 48 -4.64 -16.25 2.50
CA ASN A 48 -5.37 -17.10 1.57
C ASN A 48 -5.27 -16.57 0.14
N PHE A 49 -5.43 -15.27 -0.04
CA PHE A 49 -5.31 -14.64 -1.36
C PHE A 49 -3.94 -14.91 -1.99
N ILE A 50 -2.87 -14.73 -1.22
CA ILE A 50 -1.51 -14.97 -1.69
C ILE A 50 -1.27 -16.47 -1.92
N ALA A 51 -1.74 -17.32 -1.01
CA ALA A 51 -1.53 -18.77 -1.08
C ALA A 51 -2.29 -19.44 -2.26
N GLN A 52 -3.37 -18.85 -2.74
CA GLN A 52 -4.10 -19.35 -3.91
C GLN A 52 -3.25 -19.35 -5.18
N ASN A 53 -2.23 -18.50 -5.24
CA ASN A 53 -1.34 -18.45 -6.40
C ASN A 53 -0.04 -19.19 -6.07
N LYS A 54 0.14 -20.34 -6.72
CA LYS A 54 1.34 -21.18 -6.53
C LYS A 54 2.64 -20.53 -6.99
N ASN A 55 2.57 -19.49 -7.80
CA ASN A 55 3.75 -18.75 -8.28
C ASN A 55 4.24 -17.72 -7.27
N TRP A 56 3.42 -17.39 -6.28
CA TRP A 56 3.78 -16.42 -5.26
C TRP A 56 4.27 -17.09 -3.99
N VAL A 57 5.31 -16.51 -3.39
CA VAL A 57 5.83 -16.95 -2.09
C VAL A 57 5.44 -15.89 -1.05
N PHE A 58 4.70 -16.31 -0.02
CA PHE A 58 4.35 -15.42 1.08
C PHE A 58 5.60 -15.15 1.93
N VAL A 59 5.95 -13.87 2.09
CA VAL A 59 7.18 -13.48 2.81
C VAL A 59 6.94 -12.63 4.05
N GLY A 60 5.76 -12.11 4.26
CA GLY A 60 5.51 -11.31 5.46
C GLY A 60 4.11 -10.74 5.59
N ALA A 61 3.67 -10.67 6.84
CA ALA A 61 2.46 -9.97 7.25
C ALA A 61 2.88 -8.76 8.07
N TYR A 62 2.42 -7.58 7.67
CA TYR A 62 2.72 -6.32 8.35
C TYR A 62 1.40 -5.67 8.72
N ILE A 63 1.08 -5.68 10.02
CA ILE A 63 -0.21 -5.20 10.52
C ILE A 63 0.04 -4.15 11.60
N ASP A 64 -0.37 -2.93 11.34
CA ASP A 64 -0.31 -1.84 12.30
C ASP A 64 -1.65 -1.64 12.98
N ASN A 65 -1.63 -1.43 14.28
CA ASN A 65 -2.79 -1.07 15.08
C ASN A 65 -2.83 0.44 15.23
N GLY A 66 -3.76 1.08 14.53
CA GLY A 66 -4.04 2.49 14.73
C GLY A 66 -4.88 2.68 15.98
N ILE A 67 -4.32 3.34 17.00
CA ILE A 67 -5.07 3.72 18.18
C ILE A 67 -5.76 5.04 17.90
N SER A 68 -7.10 5.02 17.87
CA SER A 68 -7.92 6.19 17.62
C SER A 68 -7.71 7.25 18.73
N GLY A 69 -7.40 8.49 18.34
CA GLY A 69 -7.26 9.61 19.28
C GLY A 69 -5.84 9.87 19.80
N ILE A 70 -4.84 9.09 19.42
CA ILE A 70 -3.45 9.34 19.75
C ILE A 70 -2.77 10.02 18.57
N ARG A 71 -2.16 11.18 18.81
CA ARG A 71 -1.51 12.01 17.78
C ARG A 71 -0.29 11.37 17.14
N THR A 72 0.41 10.49 17.85
CA THR A 72 1.57 9.78 17.34
C THR A 72 1.19 8.33 17.09
N GLU A 73 0.76 8.06 15.90
CA GLU A 73 0.50 6.73 15.44
C GLU A 73 1.83 6.00 15.22
N LYS A 74 2.05 4.95 15.99
CA LYS A 74 3.20 4.08 15.77
C LYS A 74 2.92 3.19 14.57
N ARG A 75 3.72 3.36 13.53
CA ARG A 75 3.65 2.56 12.31
C ARG A 75 4.88 1.67 12.21
N ASP A 76 5.17 0.96 13.30
CA ASP A 76 6.37 0.13 13.41
C ASP A 76 6.41 -0.95 12.32
N GLU A 77 5.27 -1.57 12.04
CA GLU A 77 5.18 -2.60 11.00
C GLU A 77 5.34 -2.03 9.59
N PHE A 78 4.80 -0.83 9.34
CA PHE A 78 5.02 -0.14 8.07
C PHE A 78 6.51 0.15 7.86
N GLN A 79 7.21 0.63 8.89
CA GLN A 79 8.64 0.91 8.80
C GLN A 79 9.45 -0.37 8.61
N ARG A 80 9.08 -1.45 9.30
CA ARG A 80 9.71 -2.76 9.12
C ARG A 80 9.52 -3.27 7.69
N MET A 81 8.32 -3.12 7.15
CA MET A 81 8.00 -3.48 5.77
C MET A 81 8.85 -2.69 4.77
N MET A 82 8.98 -1.38 4.97
CA MET A 82 9.81 -0.52 4.12
C MET A 82 11.27 -0.99 4.13
N ALA A 83 11.81 -1.30 5.31
CA ALA A 83 13.18 -1.79 5.44
C ALA A 83 13.37 -3.14 4.74
N ASP A 84 12.44 -4.07 4.92
CA ASP A 84 12.49 -5.39 4.28
C ASP A 84 12.38 -5.29 2.76
N ALA A 85 11.52 -4.39 2.27
CA ALA A 85 11.37 -4.13 0.84
C ALA A 85 12.68 -3.59 0.24
N LYS A 86 13.29 -2.61 0.88
CA LYS A 86 14.57 -2.03 0.44
C LYS A 86 15.72 -3.04 0.49
N ALA A 87 15.64 -4.01 1.41
CA ALA A 87 16.64 -5.09 1.51
C ALA A 87 16.45 -6.18 0.47
N GLY A 88 15.47 -6.08 -0.41
CA GLY A 88 15.22 -7.06 -1.47
C GLY A 88 14.44 -8.29 -1.02
N LYS A 89 13.80 -8.26 0.13
CA LYS A 89 13.04 -9.39 0.66
C LYS A 89 11.63 -9.50 0.09
N ILE A 90 11.12 -8.46 -0.55
CA ILE A 90 9.76 -8.36 -1.05
C ILE A 90 9.78 -7.90 -2.51
N ASP A 91 8.93 -8.51 -3.35
CA ASP A 91 8.72 -8.05 -4.73
C ASP A 91 7.41 -7.28 -4.88
N MET A 92 6.37 -7.70 -4.17
CA MET A 92 5.05 -7.06 -4.24
C MET A 92 4.42 -6.99 -2.85
N ILE A 93 3.79 -5.86 -2.57
CA ILE A 93 2.99 -5.65 -1.36
C ILE A 93 1.52 -5.55 -1.78
N VAL A 94 0.66 -6.37 -1.17
CA VAL A 94 -0.79 -6.28 -1.37
C VAL A 94 -1.38 -5.53 -0.20
N THR A 95 -2.24 -4.56 -0.47
CA THR A 95 -2.91 -3.78 0.57
C THR A 95 -4.29 -3.36 0.08
N LYS A 96 -5.11 -2.82 0.96
CA LYS A 96 -6.52 -2.56 0.66
C LYS A 96 -6.70 -1.29 -0.18
N GLU A 97 -6.23 -0.16 0.32
CA GLU A 97 -6.47 1.13 -0.32
C GLU A 97 -5.35 2.13 -0.05
N ILE A 98 -5.15 3.03 -1.00
CA ILE A 98 -4.06 4.00 -0.97
C ILE A 98 -4.20 5.00 0.18
N THR A 99 -5.43 5.37 0.54
CA THR A 99 -5.71 6.32 1.63
C THR A 99 -5.29 5.82 3.00
N ARG A 100 -5.13 4.50 3.16
CA ARG A 100 -4.75 3.86 4.42
C ARG A 100 -3.33 3.29 4.43
N PHE A 101 -2.63 3.41 3.31
CA PHE A 101 -1.26 2.89 3.21
C PHE A 101 -0.28 3.75 4.02
N ALA A 102 -0.40 5.06 3.94
CA ALA A 102 0.36 5.99 4.76
C ALA A 102 -0.59 6.95 5.49
N ARG A 103 -0.07 8.02 6.07
CA ARG A 103 -0.88 8.98 6.84
C ARG A 103 -1.95 9.68 6.02
N ASN A 104 -1.64 9.92 4.75
CA ASN A 104 -2.52 10.57 3.79
C ASN A 104 -2.18 10.09 2.39
N THR A 105 -2.99 10.49 1.42
CA THR A 105 -2.82 10.08 0.03
C THR A 105 -1.48 10.51 -0.55
N LEU A 106 -1.02 11.72 -0.26
CA LEU A 106 0.26 12.23 -0.78
C LEU A 106 1.45 11.42 -0.26
N ASP A 107 1.46 11.09 1.02
CA ASP A 107 2.49 10.25 1.61
C ASP A 107 2.44 8.83 1.05
N SER A 108 1.24 8.28 0.87
CA SER A 108 1.07 6.96 0.25
C SER A 108 1.69 6.91 -1.15
N ILE A 109 1.45 7.92 -1.97
CA ILE A 109 2.01 8.02 -3.32
C ILE A 109 3.54 8.13 -3.26
N LYS A 110 4.05 8.95 -2.35
CA LYS A 110 5.50 9.12 -2.15
C LYS A 110 6.19 7.80 -1.81
N TYR A 111 5.66 7.07 -0.82
CA TYR A 111 6.24 5.79 -0.43
C TYR A 111 6.09 4.72 -1.52
N THR A 112 4.99 4.74 -2.24
CA THR A 112 4.73 3.83 -3.35
C THR A 112 5.76 4.03 -4.48
N ARG A 113 6.05 5.28 -4.83
CA ARG A 113 7.09 5.61 -5.82
C ARG A 113 8.48 5.22 -5.34
N GLU A 114 8.77 5.45 -4.06
CA GLU A 114 10.03 5.04 -3.45
C GLU A 114 10.22 3.52 -3.53
N LEU A 115 9.19 2.76 -3.18
CA LEU A 115 9.22 1.29 -3.28
C LEU A 115 9.48 0.82 -4.71
N LEU A 116 8.85 1.45 -5.68
CA LEU A 116 9.03 1.08 -7.09
C LEU A 116 10.47 1.31 -7.55
N MET A 117 11.16 2.31 -7.03
CA MET A 117 12.59 2.53 -7.29
C MET A 117 13.46 1.39 -6.77
N TYR A 118 13.03 0.70 -5.73
CA TYR A 118 13.71 -0.50 -5.22
C TYR A 118 13.22 -1.80 -5.87
N GLY A 119 12.38 -1.68 -6.90
CA GLY A 119 11.86 -2.84 -7.59
C GLY A 119 10.73 -3.54 -6.85
N VAL A 120 10.01 -2.82 -6.00
CA VAL A 120 8.88 -3.36 -5.23
C VAL A 120 7.60 -2.65 -5.68
N CYS A 121 6.64 -3.43 -6.19
CA CYS A 121 5.34 -2.88 -6.57
C CYS A 121 4.33 -3.01 -5.44
N VAL A 122 3.29 -2.17 -5.47
CA VAL A 122 2.20 -2.18 -4.49
C VAL A 122 0.88 -2.35 -5.25
N TRP A 123 0.07 -3.30 -4.79
CA TRP A 123 -1.26 -3.53 -5.33
C TRP A 123 -2.31 -3.05 -4.32
N PHE A 124 -2.97 -1.96 -4.66
CA PHE A 124 -4.10 -1.42 -3.90
C PHE A 124 -5.39 -2.05 -4.46
N GLN A 125 -5.92 -3.06 -3.77
CA GLN A 125 -7.01 -3.87 -4.30
C GLN A 125 -8.30 -3.05 -4.51
N ASN A 126 -8.69 -2.23 -3.54
CA ASN A 126 -9.92 -1.43 -3.63
C ASN A 126 -9.84 -0.33 -4.69
N ASP A 127 -8.65 0.20 -4.94
CA ASP A 127 -8.43 1.22 -5.96
C ASP A 127 -8.18 0.60 -7.34
N ASN A 128 -8.00 -0.70 -7.40
CA ASN A 128 -7.63 -1.43 -8.61
C ASN A 128 -6.38 -0.83 -9.27
N ILE A 129 -5.38 -0.52 -8.45
CA ILE A 129 -4.09 0.02 -8.89
C ILE A 129 -2.99 -0.95 -8.48
N ASN A 130 -2.20 -1.42 -9.45
CA ASN A 130 -0.94 -2.10 -9.18
C ASN A 130 0.17 -1.29 -9.84
N THR A 131 1.16 -0.88 -9.06
CA THR A 131 2.22 0.01 -9.55
C THR A 131 3.17 -0.62 -10.54
N ILE A 132 3.09 -1.95 -10.75
CA ILE A 132 3.81 -2.61 -11.83
C ILE A 132 3.20 -2.26 -13.20
N ASP A 133 1.94 -1.90 -13.27
CA ASP A 133 1.27 -1.53 -14.51
C ASP A 133 1.79 -0.18 -15.02
N GLU A 134 2.01 -0.06 -16.33
CA GLU A 134 2.56 1.16 -16.92
C GLU A 134 1.67 2.38 -16.74
N ASP A 135 0.35 2.20 -16.73
CA ASP A 135 -0.62 3.29 -16.56
C ASP A 135 -0.76 3.76 -15.12
N SER A 136 -0.19 3.03 -14.16
CA SER A 136 -0.32 3.37 -12.74
C SER A 136 0.24 4.75 -12.40
N GLU A 137 1.34 5.15 -13.01
CA GLU A 137 1.97 6.45 -12.74
C GLU A 137 1.06 7.61 -13.12
N LEU A 138 0.35 7.51 -14.24
CA LEU A 138 -0.64 8.51 -14.64
C LEU A 138 -1.77 8.62 -13.61
N ARG A 139 -2.28 7.47 -13.16
CA ARG A 139 -3.34 7.41 -12.13
C ARG A 139 -2.87 8.02 -10.81
N LEU A 140 -1.67 7.69 -10.37
CA LEU A 140 -1.07 8.25 -9.15
C LEU A 140 -0.86 9.76 -9.27
N THR A 141 -0.44 10.24 -10.44
CA THR A 141 -0.24 11.68 -10.68
C THR A 141 -1.57 12.43 -10.60
N ILE A 142 -2.64 11.88 -11.16
CA ILE A 142 -3.98 12.47 -11.06
C ILE A 142 -4.45 12.51 -9.61
N MET A 143 -4.30 11.41 -8.89
CA MET A 143 -4.67 11.32 -7.46
C MET A 143 -3.86 12.30 -6.60
N SER A 144 -2.58 12.46 -6.90
CA SER A 144 -1.70 13.43 -6.22
C SER A 144 -2.18 14.86 -6.43
N GLY A 145 -2.57 15.22 -7.66
CA GLY A 145 -3.12 16.53 -7.97
C GLY A 145 -4.41 16.82 -7.22
N ILE A 146 -5.32 15.87 -7.17
CA ILE A 146 -6.58 15.98 -6.42
C ILE A 146 -6.30 16.14 -4.91
N ALA A 147 -5.40 15.34 -4.36
CA ALA A 147 -5.06 15.39 -2.94
C ALA A 147 -4.41 16.72 -2.55
N GLN A 148 -3.54 17.27 -3.41
CA GLN A 148 -2.93 18.59 -3.21
C GLN A 148 -3.98 19.70 -3.25
N ASP A 149 -4.91 19.63 -4.18
CA ASP A 149 -5.99 20.62 -4.32
C ASP A 149 -6.91 20.60 -3.09
N GLU A 150 -7.27 19.43 -2.60
CA GLU A 150 -8.07 19.27 -1.37
C GLU A 150 -7.36 19.84 -0.15
N SER A 151 -6.07 19.59 0.01
CA SER A 151 -5.26 20.13 1.10
C SER A 151 -5.20 21.65 1.06
N ARG A 152 -5.04 22.22 -0.13
CA ARG A 152 -5.02 23.67 -0.31
C ARG A 152 -6.36 24.30 0.00
N LYS A 153 -7.47 23.71 -0.45
CA LYS A 153 -8.83 24.17 -0.16
C LYS A 153 -9.12 24.15 1.34
N LEU A 154 -8.74 23.10 2.03
CA LEU A 154 -8.91 22.97 3.48
C LEU A 154 -8.10 24.05 4.21
N SER A 155 -6.86 24.29 3.83
CA SER A 155 -6.00 25.32 4.41
C SER A 155 -6.64 26.72 4.21
N ASN A 156 -7.16 27.02 3.03
CA ASN A 156 -7.84 28.28 2.75
C ASN A 156 -9.11 28.44 3.58
N ARG A 157 -9.91 27.40 3.76
CA ARG A 157 -11.11 27.43 4.61
C ARG A 157 -10.76 27.75 6.05
N ILE A 158 -9.70 27.13 6.59
CA ILE A 158 -9.25 27.41 7.96
C ILE A 158 -8.77 28.86 8.07
N LYS A 159 -8.05 29.36 7.08
CA LYS A 159 -7.50 30.71 7.06
C LYS A 159 -8.59 31.80 6.98
N PHE A 160 -9.68 31.56 6.23
CA PHE A 160 -10.75 32.53 6.03
C PHE A 160 -12.00 32.27 6.85
N GLY A 161 -12.12 31.12 7.48
CA GLY A 161 -13.28 30.70 8.26
C GLY A 161 -13.37 31.26 9.68
N HIS A 162 -12.38 32.01 10.12
CA HIS A 162 -12.30 32.62 11.45
C HIS A 162 -12.42 34.16 11.39
N ALA A 163 -13.18 34.64 10.46
CA ALA A 163 -13.46 36.06 10.39
C ALA A 163 -14.45 36.47 11.47
#